data_d098558b182ba2a1e68d16f7a67c1d9e
#
_entry.id   d098558b182ba2a1e68d16f7a67c1d9e
#
_cell.length_a   1.000
_cell.length_b   1.000
_cell.length_c   1.000
_cell.angle_alpha   90.00
_cell.angle_beta   90.00
_cell.angle_gamma   90.00
#
_symmetry.space_group_name_H-M   'P 1'
#
loop_
_entity.id
_entity.type
_entity.pdbx_description
1 polymer ?
#
loop_
_entity_poly.entity_id
_entity_poly.type
_entity_poly.pdbx_seq_one_letter_code
_entity_poly.pdbx_strand_id
1 'polypeptide(L)'
;MAWFRILALAAVVLASGHLKTSGSRFVTADGRPFDWRGVTAFRLVEMAAHGREREADAYLAWAASKKLTVVRVLAMADVLFKLSPADGLHAVPRVLDLAQKHGLHVEVVALADTASIQVDIPRHVKAIGTIAERHPNALIEIANEPGHPTQAKALHDPSYLKSLADLVPPGVPVALGSAEAGADPAAATYVTWHAPRGANWPAQIARGAALVAKYKKPVINDEPMGAADAAVPGRRDNDPARFRAAAVATRKAGLGATFHYEGGLHAKIPTAKELACLDAWLAGLGGG
;
A
#
# COMPACT_ATOMS: atom_id res chain seq x y z
N MET A 1 44.79 12.44 17.38
CA MET A 1 44.45 11.46 16.34
C MET A 1 42.95 11.23 16.36
N ALA A 2 42.22 11.86 15.43
CA ALA A 2 40.75 11.78 15.33
C ALA A 2 40.39 10.63 14.41
N TRP A 3 39.71 9.63 14.93
CA TRP A 3 39.18 8.48 14.14
C TRP A 3 37.90 8.92 13.48
N PHE A 4 37.92 9.19 12.18
CA PHE A 4 36.71 9.29 11.34
C PHE A 4 36.13 7.90 11.19
N ARG A 5 35.01 7.63 11.86
CA ARG A 5 34.17 6.48 11.55
C ARG A 5 33.38 6.79 10.26
N ILE A 6 33.82 6.22 9.14
CA ILE A 6 33.06 6.17 7.90
C ILE A 6 31.90 5.19 8.15
N LEU A 7 30.70 5.73 8.36
CA LEU A 7 29.46 4.95 8.28
C LEU A 7 29.24 4.59 6.81
N ALA A 8 29.59 3.37 6.45
CA ALA A 8 29.22 2.81 5.17
C ALA A 8 27.68 2.65 5.15
N LEU A 9 26.99 3.53 4.41
CA LEU A 9 25.59 3.33 4.04
C LEU A 9 25.56 2.11 3.13
N ALA A 10 25.17 0.95 3.65
CA ALA A 10 24.88 -0.21 2.82
C ALA A 10 23.63 0.14 2.00
N ALA A 11 23.81 0.45 0.72
CA ALA A 11 22.71 0.55 -0.23
C ALA A 11 21.99 -0.80 -0.25
N VAL A 12 20.74 -0.85 0.19
CA VAL A 12 19.89 -2.04 0.04
C VAL A 12 19.62 -2.14 -1.45
N VAL A 13 20.40 -2.97 -2.15
CA VAL A 13 20.13 -3.33 -3.54
C VAL A 13 18.87 -4.20 -3.51
N LEU A 14 17.75 -3.67 -3.98
CA LEU A 14 16.56 -4.48 -4.24
C LEU A 14 16.96 -5.60 -5.21
N ALA A 15 16.54 -6.84 -4.91
CA ALA A 15 16.77 -7.95 -5.82
C ALA A 15 16.19 -7.61 -7.19
N SER A 16 16.91 -7.93 -8.25
CA SER A 16 16.48 -7.65 -9.63
C SER A 16 15.22 -8.47 -9.96
N GLY A 17 14.06 -7.87 -9.87
CA GLY A 17 12.76 -8.48 -10.19
C GLY A 17 11.68 -8.18 -9.16
N HIS A 18 10.43 -8.34 -9.60
CA HIS A 18 9.25 -8.13 -8.75
C HIS A 18 9.20 -9.10 -7.56
N LEU A 19 8.49 -8.68 -6.51
CA LEU A 19 8.07 -9.61 -5.47
C LEU A 19 7.27 -10.77 -6.09
N LYS A 20 7.44 -11.95 -5.52
CA LYS A 20 6.68 -13.15 -5.88
C LYS A 20 5.83 -13.59 -4.70
N THR A 21 4.89 -14.47 -4.96
CA THR A 21 4.12 -15.13 -3.90
C THR A 21 4.56 -16.58 -3.72
N SER A 22 4.67 -17.01 -2.47
CA SER A 22 4.93 -18.40 -2.09
C SER A 22 3.90 -18.80 -1.02
N GLY A 23 2.83 -19.47 -1.47
CA GLY A 23 1.66 -19.68 -0.63
C GLY A 23 1.08 -18.36 -0.13
N SER A 24 0.89 -18.22 1.17
CA SER A 24 0.34 -17.03 1.81
C SER A 24 1.37 -15.93 2.14
N ARG A 25 2.55 -15.97 1.54
CA ARG A 25 3.63 -15.00 1.83
C ARG A 25 4.18 -14.37 0.57
N PHE A 26 4.65 -13.15 0.70
CA PHE A 26 5.53 -12.56 -0.29
C PHE A 26 6.97 -13.05 -0.10
N VAL A 27 7.67 -13.20 -1.21
CA VAL A 27 9.10 -13.46 -1.28
C VAL A 27 9.75 -12.50 -2.28
N THR A 28 11.00 -12.18 -2.08
CA THR A 28 11.81 -11.42 -3.02
C THR A 28 12.05 -12.23 -4.30
N ALA A 29 12.54 -11.60 -5.36
CA ALA A 29 12.82 -12.27 -6.63
C ALA A 29 13.78 -13.47 -6.49
N ASP A 30 14.71 -13.41 -5.51
CA ASP A 30 15.66 -14.47 -5.14
C ASP A 30 15.12 -15.47 -4.10
N GLY A 31 13.82 -15.37 -3.74
CA GLY A 31 13.13 -16.35 -2.91
C GLY A 31 13.23 -16.14 -1.38
N ARG A 32 13.83 -15.05 -0.91
CA ARG A 32 13.87 -14.73 0.52
C ARG A 32 12.51 -14.22 1.00
N PRO A 33 12.10 -14.52 2.25
CA PRO A 33 10.87 -13.96 2.81
C PRO A 33 10.88 -12.42 2.75
N PHE A 34 9.73 -11.85 2.38
CA PHE A 34 9.53 -10.40 2.37
C PHE A 34 8.51 -10.02 3.44
N ASP A 35 8.93 -9.16 4.37
CA ASP A 35 8.07 -8.63 5.43
C ASP A 35 7.33 -7.39 4.92
N TRP A 36 6.01 -7.47 4.81
CA TRP A 36 5.17 -6.33 4.49
C TRP A 36 4.99 -5.43 5.72
N ARG A 37 5.61 -4.27 5.70
CA ARG A 37 5.46 -3.18 6.66
C ARG A 37 5.05 -1.95 5.89
N GLY A 38 3.77 -1.85 5.57
CA GLY A 38 3.25 -0.80 4.71
C GLY A 38 2.98 0.50 5.45
N VAL A 39 2.85 1.58 4.70
CA VAL A 39 2.37 2.87 5.18
C VAL A 39 1.52 3.54 4.11
N THR A 40 0.39 4.15 4.52
CA THR A 40 -0.45 4.97 3.63
C THR A 40 0.28 6.25 3.27
N ALA A 41 0.34 6.57 1.97
CA ALA A 41 0.99 7.75 1.42
C ALA A 41 0.29 8.24 0.14
N PHE A 42 -1.04 8.43 0.19
CA PHE A 42 -1.89 8.58 -0.99
C PHE A 42 -1.46 9.69 -1.94
N ARG A 43 -0.94 10.82 -1.43
CA ARG A 43 -0.62 11.99 -2.24
C ARG A 43 0.80 12.03 -2.81
N LEU A 44 1.63 10.98 -2.65
CA LEU A 44 3.00 11.04 -3.18
C LEU A 44 3.03 11.25 -4.70
N VAL A 45 2.11 10.60 -5.44
CA VAL A 45 2.02 10.79 -6.89
C VAL A 45 1.55 12.20 -7.24
N GLU A 46 0.56 12.73 -6.53
CA GLU A 46 0.10 14.11 -6.69
C GLU A 46 1.22 15.12 -6.40
N MET A 47 2.00 14.91 -5.33
CA MET A 47 3.13 15.77 -5.01
C MET A 47 4.16 15.79 -6.16
N ALA A 48 4.51 14.62 -6.70
CA ALA A 48 5.42 14.53 -7.83
C ALA A 48 4.83 15.16 -9.11
N ALA A 49 3.53 14.99 -9.36
CA ALA A 49 2.86 15.63 -10.50
C ALA A 49 2.91 17.14 -10.47
N HIS A 50 2.83 17.73 -9.28
CA HIS A 50 2.78 19.18 -9.07
C HIS A 50 4.12 19.81 -8.64
N GLY A 51 5.25 19.18 -8.98
CA GLY A 51 6.59 19.75 -8.78
C GLY A 51 7.09 19.72 -7.33
N ARG A 52 6.46 18.91 -6.45
CA ARG A 52 6.83 18.74 -5.04
C ARG A 52 7.65 17.45 -4.81
N GLU A 53 8.47 17.06 -5.77
CA GLU A 53 9.27 15.83 -5.71
C GLU A 53 10.22 15.78 -4.51
N ARG A 54 10.76 16.95 -4.10
CA ARG A 54 11.64 17.01 -2.90
C ARG A 54 10.91 16.62 -1.63
N GLU A 55 9.63 17.00 -1.50
CA GLU A 55 8.82 16.64 -0.35
C GLU A 55 8.46 15.15 -0.39
N ALA A 56 8.15 14.61 -1.58
CA ALA A 56 7.92 13.18 -1.79
C ALA A 56 9.19 12.35 -1.45
N ASP A 57 10.38 12.78 -1.93
CA ASP A 57 11.67 12.14 -1.61
C ASP A 57 11.95 12.16 -0.09
N ALA A 58 11.69 13.29 0.58
CA ALA A 58 11.86 13.41 2.03
C ALA A 58 10.92 12.48 2.81
N TYR A 59 9.66 12.34 2.37
CA TYR A 59 8.72 11.37 2.96
C TYR A 59 9.20 9.92 2.79
N LEU A 60 9.67 9.57 1.59
CA LEU A 60 10.20 8.22 1.30
C LEU A 60 11.47 7.92 2.13
N ALA A 61 12.37 8.89 2.26
CA ALA A 61 13.53 8.77 3.13
C ALA A 61 13.13 8.55 4.60
N TRP A 62 12.12 9.28 5.08
CA TRP A 62 11.56 9.07 6.41
C TRP A 62 10.98 7.65 6.55
N ALA A 63 10.16 7.19 5.61
CA ALA A 63 9.56 5.86 5.64
C ALA A 63 10.65 4.76 5.70
N ALA A 64 11.69 4.87 4.89
CA ALA A 64 12.83 3.96 4.91
C ALA A 64 13.58 3.99 6.26
N SER A 65 13.76 5.18 6.85
CA SER A 65 14.40 5.33 8.17
C SER A 65 13.65 4.63 9.29
N LYS A 66 12.32 4.49 9.13
CA LYS A 66 11.44 3.73 10.03
C LYS A 66 11.39 2.23 9.72
N LYS A 67 12.22 1.73 8.78
CA LYS A 67 12.23 0.34 8.33
C LYS A 67 10.88 -0.14 7.78
N LEU A 68 10.08 0.79 7.25
CA LEU A 68 8.93 0.46 6.41
C LEU A 68 9.43 -0.14 5.09
N THR A 69 8.63 -0.99 4.47
CA THR A 69 9.03 -1.73 3.27
C THR A 69 8.14 -1.42 2.06
N VAL A 70 6.93 -0.92 2.31
CA VAL A 70 5.95 -0.61 1.26
C VAL A 70 5.30 0.75 1.54
N VAL A 71 5.12 1.56 0.51
CA VAL A 71 4.25 2.74 0.54
C VAL A 71 3.06 2.52 -0.39
N ARG A 72 1.84 2.83 0.06
CA ARG A 72 0.63 2.72 -0.74
C ARG A 72 0.20 4.08 -1.24
N VAL A 73 0.08 4.23 -2.58
CA VAL A 73 -0.17 5.50 -3.27
C VAL A 73 -1.34 5.39 -4.24
N LEU A 74 -1.98 6.52 -4.57
CA LEU A 74 -3.01 6.57 -5.62
C LEU A 74 -2.38 7.08 -6.92
N ALA A 75 -2.61 6.36 -8.04
CA ALA A 75 -2.18 6.79 -9.37
C ALA A 75 -3.11 7.85 -9.98
N MET A 76 -4.34 7.96 -9.49
CA MET A 76 -5.30 9.00 -9.82
C MET A 76 -6.24 9.23 -8.64
N ALA A 77 -6.65 10.46 -8.40
CA ALA A 77 -7.63 10.85 -7.39
C ALA A 77 -8.07 12.30 -7.65
N ASP A 78 -8.73 12.53 -8.77
CA ASP A 78 -9.00 13.88 -9.27
C ASP A 78 -9.88 14.69 -8.32
N VAL A 79 -10.91 14.06 -7.74
CA VAL A 79 -11.82 14.73 -6.81
C VAL A 79 -11.15 15.00 -5.46
N LEU A 80 -10.45 14.01 -4.91
CA LEU A 80 -9.84 14.11 -3.57
C LEU A 80 -8.59 14.98 -3.56
N PHE A 81 -7.74 14.86 -4.58
CA PHE A 81 -6.39 15.43 -4.54
C PHE A 81 -6.01 16.18 -5.82
N LYS A 82 -6.94 16.38 -6.77
CA LYS A 82 -6.68 17.01 -8.08
C LYS A 82 -5.55 16.30 -8.86
N LEU A 83 -5.50 14.98 -8.74
CA LEU A 83 -4.59 14.14 -9.49
C LEU A 83 -5.34 13.51 -10.66
N SER A 84 -5.24 14.13 -11.84
CA SER A 84 -5.86 13.58 -13.05
C SER A 84 -5.22 12.26 -13.47
N PRO A 85 -5.92 11.39 -14.24
CA PRO A 85 -5.33 10.17 -14.79
C PRO A 85 -4.05 10.42 -15.61
N ALA A 86 -4.00 11.52 -16.37
CA ALA A 86 -2.84 11.87 -17.19
C ALA A 86 -1.64 12.28 -16.33
N ASP A 87 -1.85 13.13 -15.32
CA ASP A 87 -0.82 13.54 -14.39
C ASP A 87 -0.28 12.35 -13.61
N GLY A 88 -1.16 11.44 -13.19
CA GLY A 88 -0.79 10.21 -12.52
C GLY A 88 0.11 9.32 -13.37
N LEU A 89 -0.26 9.05 -14.62
CA LEU A 89 0.55 8.28 -15.54
C LEU A 89 1.94 8.89 -15.75
N HIS A 90 2.05 10.22 -15.75
CA HIS A 90 3.32 10.93 -15.88
C HIS A 90 4.16 10.90 -14.60
N ALA A 91 3.54 10.92 -13.42
CA ALA A 91 4.22 11.04 -12.14
C ALA A 91 4.56 9.69 -11.48
N VAL A 92 3.78 8.63 -11.73
CA VAL A 92 4.01 7.28 -11.13
C VAL A 92 5.45 6.79 -11.36
N PRO A 93 6.04 6.84 -12.56
CA PRO A 93 7.43 6.39 -12.75
C PRO A 93 8.42 7.10 -11.81
N ARG A 94 8.26 8.42 -11.62
CA ARG A 94 9.14 9.21 -10.75
C ARG A 94 9.03 8.81 -9.28
N VAL A 95 7.82 8.52 -8.82
CA VAL A 95 7.61 8.03 -7.43
C VAL A 95 8.21 6.63 -7.25
N LEU A 96 8.09 5.75 -8.25
CA LEU A 96 8.71 4.43 -8.23
C LEU A 96 10.24 4.52 -8.17
N ASP A 97 10.86 5.39 -8.97
CA ASP A 97 12.31 5.63 -8.96
C ASP A 97 12.79 6.19 -7.62
N LEU A 98 12.07 7.18 -7.07
CA LEU A 98 12.39 7.74 -5.75
C LEU A 98 12.27 6.68 -4.64
N ALA A 99 11.21 5.88 -4.66
CA ALA A 99 11.01 4.80 -3.69
C ALA A 99 12.12 3.73 -3.81
N GLN A 100 12.50 3.36 -5.02
CA GLN A 100 13.58 2.41 -5.28
C GLN A 100 14.92 2.88 -4.73
N LYS A 101 15.23 4.17 -4.87
CA LYS A 101 16.43 4.81 -4.28
C LYS A 101 16.50 4.60 -2.76
N HIS A 102 15.36 4.55 -2.09
CA HIS A 102 15.24 4.33 -0.65
C HIS A 102 15.01 2.86 -0.27
N GLY A 103 15.03 1.92 -1.22
CA GLY A 103 14.80 0.50 -0.96
C GLY A 103 13.34 0.15 -0.63
N LEU A 104 12.38 0.98 -1.06
CA LEU A 104 10.96 0.80 -0.81
C LEU A 104 10.23 0.21 -2.02
N HIS A 105 9.28 -0.66 -1.77
CA HIS A 105 8.26 -1.05 -2.74
C HIS A 105 7.09 -0.06 -2.71
N VAL A 106 6.37 0.01 -3.82
CA VAL A 106 5.20 0.89 -3.95
C VAL A 106 4.00 0.06 -4.39
N GLU A 107 2.96 0.06 -3.58
CA GLU A 107 1.65 -0.41 -3.97
C GLU A 107 0.91 0.74 -4.66
N VAL A 108 0.77 0.64 -5.97
CA VAL A 108 0.12 1.64 -6.82
C VAL A 108 -1.34 1.25 -6.99
N VAL A 109 -2.23 2.01 -6.37
CA VAL A 109 -3.67 1.90 -6.61
C VAL A 109 -3.98 2.58 -7.94
N ALA A 110 -4.35 1.81 -8.94
CA ALA A 110 -4.54 2.32 -10.30
C ALA A 110 -5.76 3.24 -10.41
N LEU A 111 -6.88 2.90 -9.75
CA LEU A 111 -8.16 3.58 -9.91
C LEU A 111 -8.72 4.06 -8.56
N ALA A 112 -8.99 5.36 -8.45
CA ALA A 112 -9.77 5.96 -7.37
C ALA A 112 -10.70 7.05 -7.93
N ASP A 113 -11.87 7.26 -7.31
CA ASP A 113 -12.85 8.30 -7.64
C ASP A 113 -13.37 8.28 -9.10
N THR A 114 -13.40 7.11 -9.73
CA THR A 114 -13.72 6.95 -11.16
C THR A 114 -15.16 7.31 -11.54
N ALA A 115 -16.10 7.38 -10.57
CA ALA A 115 -17.48 7.78 -10.86
C ALA A 115 -17.64 9.23 -11.29
N SER A 116 -16.70 10.10 -10.90
CA SER A 116 -16.80 11.55 -11.07
C SER A 116 -15.94 12.11 -12.21
N ILE A 117 -15.20 11.25 -12.91
CA ILE A 117 -14.27 11.65 -13.97
C ILE A 117 -14.44 10.80 -15.22
N GLN A 118 -14.07 11.39 -16.35
CA GLN A 118 -13.96 10.60 -17.60
C GLN A 118 -12.57 10.01 -17.70
N VAL A 119 -12.49 8.67 -17.63
CA VAL A 119 -11.26 7.91 -17.81
C VAL A 119 -11.55 6.65 -18.63
N ASP A 120 -10.70 6.37 -19.61
CA ASP A 120 -10.66 5.07 -20.27
C ASP A 120 -9.99 4.08 -19.31
N ILE A 121 -10.81 3.42 -18.48
CA ILE A 121 -10.36 2.54 -17.40
C ILE A 121 -9.41 1.45 -17.91
N PRO A 122 -9.74 0.65 -18.95
CA PRO A 122 -8.84 -0.38 -19.47
C PRO A 122 -7.49 0.17 -19.94
N ARG A 123 -7.53 1.28 -20.67
CA ARG A 123 -6.32 1.94 -21.16
C ARG A 123 -5.45 2.46 -20.02
N HIS A 124 -6.05 3.05 -19.00
CA HIS A 124 -5.34 3.56 -17.82
C HIS A 124 -4.67 2.43 -17.05
N VAL A 125 -5.41 1.35 -16.73
CA VAL A 125 -4.87 0.17 -16.03
C VAL A 125 -3.73 -0.46 -16.81
N LYS A 126 -3.89 -0.65 -18.13
CA LYS A 126 -2.83 -1.17 -19.00
C LYS A 126 -1.58 -0.31 -18.97
N ALA A 127 -1.74 1.02 -18.98
CA ALA A 127 -0.62 1.96 -18.93
C ALA A 127 0.12 1.88 -17.59
N ILE A 128 -0.61 1.84 -16.46
CA ILE A 128 -0.01 1.62 -15.12
C ILE A 128 0.70 0.27 -15.07
N GLY A 129 0.10 -0.80 -15.60
CA GLY A 129 0.73 -2.12 -15.70
C GLY A 129 2.05 -2.09 -16.48
N THR A 130 2.09 -1.38 -17.62
CA THR A 130 3.31 -1.21 -18.42
C THR A 130 4.40 -0.41 -17.69
N ILE A 131 4.01 0.58 -16.88
CA ILE A 131 4.94 1.31 -16.01
C ILE A 131 5.49 0.35 -14.95
N ALA A 132 4.62 -0.39 -14.26
CA ALA A 132 4.99 -1.31 -13.21
C ALA A 132 5.94 -2.42 -13.70
N GLU A 133 5.73 -2.95 -14.91
CA GLU A 133 6.62 -3.97 -15.52
C GLU A 133 8.09 -3.56 -15.53
N ARG A 134 8.35 -2.27 -15.70
CA ARG A 134 9.71 -1.70 -15.78
C ARG A 134 10.30 -1.33 -14.42
N HIS A 135 9.50 -1.39 -13.36
CA HIS A 135 9.88 -1.00 -12.01
C HIS A 135 9.68 -2.17 -11.05
N PRO A 136 10.73 -2.94 -10.76
CA PRO A 136 10.63 -4.18 -9.96
C PRO A 136 10.14 -3.95 -8.52
N ASN A 137 10.12 -2.72 -8.05
CA ASN A 137 9.56 -2.34 -6.75
C ASN A 137 8.07 -2.00 -6.80
N ALA A 138 7.39 -2.14 -7.95
CA ALA A 138 5.97 -1.86 -8.08
C ALA A 138 5.11 -3.10 -7.79
N LEU A 139 3.98 -2.87 -7.10
CA LEU A 139 2.82 -3.76 -7.00
C LEU A 139 1.59 -2.96 -7.45
N ILE A 140 0.56 -3.62 -7.95
CA ILE A 140 -0.67 -2.94 -8.39
C ILE A 140 -1.86 -3.39 -7.56
N GLU A 141 -2.66 -2.44 -7.13
CA GLU A 141 -4.04 -2.64 -6.73
C GLU A 141 -4.93 -1.99 -7.80
N ILE A 142 -5.86 -2.77 -8.40
CA ILE A 142 -6.66 -2.28 -9.54
C ILE A 142 -7.53 -1.10 -9.14
N ALA A 143 -8.27 -1.20 -8.04
CA ALA A 143 -9.17 -0.13 -7.61
C ALA A 143 -9.25 0.00 -6.10
N ASN A 144 -9.22 1.23 -5.61
CA ASN A 144 -9.52 1.52 -4.21
C ASN A 144 -11.01 1.28 -3.94
N GLU A 145 -11.33 0.29 -3.11
CA GLU A 145 -12.72 -0.04 -2.74
C GLU A 145 -13.66 -0.11 -3.97
N PRO A 146 -13.50 -1.11 -4.86
CA PRO A 146 -14.21 -1.15 -6.15
C PRO A 146 -15.74 -1.06 -6.02
N GLY A 147 -16.35 -1.54 -4.93
CA GLY A 147 -17.78 -1.41 -4.65
C GLY A 147 -18.22 -0.08 -4.03
N HIS A 148 -17.31 0.86 -3.77
CA HIS A 148 -17.65 2.15 -3.16
C HIS A 148 -18.38 3.07 -4.15
N PRO A 149 -19.34 3.91 -3.69
CA PRO A 149 -20.09 4.82 -4.56
C PRO A 149 -19.25 5.83 -5.36
N THR A 150 -18.02 6.11 -4.93
CA THR A 150 -17.08 6.97 -5.69
C THR A 150 -16.46 6.28 -6.90
N GLN A 151 -16.68 4.99 -7.06
CA GLN A 151 -16.20 4.22 -8.20
C GLN A 151 -17.26 4.09 -9.29
N ALA A 152 -16.81 4.00 -10.54
CA ALA A 152 -17.68 3.71 -11.68
C ALA A 152 -18.38 2.36 -11.49
N LYS A 153 -19.68 2.30 -11.80
CA LYS A 153 -20.50 1.10 -11.59
C LYS A 153 -19.92 -0.18 -12.22
N ALA A 154 -19.18 -0.06 -13.31
CA ALA A 154 -18.53 -1.21 -13.95
C ALA A 154 -17.52 -1.89 -13.01
N LEU A 155 -16.87 -1.16 -12.10
CA LEU A 155 -15.91 -1.72 -11.13
C LEU A 155 -16.58 -2.54 -10.02
N HIS A 156 -17.91 -2.45 -9.88
CA HIS A 156 -18.66 -3.29 -8.94
C HIS A 156 -18.83 -4.74 -9.44
N ASP A 157 -18.51 -5.01 -10.72
CA ASP A 157 -18.54 -6.36 -11.30
C ASP A 157 -17.19 -7.07 -11.14
N PRO A 158 -17.13 -8.18 -10.37
CA PRO A 158 -15.90 -8.95 -10.18
C PRO A 158 -15.28 -9.45 -11.49
N SER A 159 -16.10 -9.77 -12.49
CA SER A 159 -15.60 -10.23 -13.81
C SER A 159 -14.89 -9.10 -14.56
N TYR A 160 -15.40 -7.88 -14.44
CA TYR A 160 -14.75 -6.71 -15.02
C TYR A 160 -13.42 -6.41 -14.31
N LEU A 161 -13.40 -6.45 -12.98
CA LEU A 161 -12.13 -6.29 -12.21
C LEU A 161 -11.10 -7.34 -12.64
N LYS A 162 -11.51 -8.60 -12.81
CA LYS A 162 -10.63 -9.64 -13.34
C LYS A 162 -10.09 -9.28 -14.71
N SER A 163 -10.95 -8.85 -15.64
CA SER A 163 -10.53 -8.47 -17.00
C SER A 163 -9.52 -7.31 -16.99
N LEU A 164 -9.62 -6.40 -16.02
CA LEU A 164 -8.63 -5.34 -15.81
C LEU A 164 -7.30 -5.88 -15.29
N ALA A 165 -7.34 -6.84 -14.36
CA ALA A 165 -6.12 -7.48 -13.86
C ALA A 165 -5.39 -8.25 -14.96
N ASP A 166 -6.12 -8.86 -15.91
CA ASP A 166 -5.56 -9.56 -17.06
C ASP A 166 -4.81 -8.61 -18.04
N LEU A 167 -5.00 -7.28 -17.92
CA LEU A 167 -4.22 -6.27 -18.66
C LEU A 167 -2.86 -5.95 -18.04
N VAL A 168 -2.64 -6.34 -16.81
CA VAL A 168 -1.36 -6.15 -16.11
C VAL A 168 -0.37 -7.20 -16.63
N PRO A 169 0.86 -6.82 -17.01
CA PRO A 169 1.86 -7.76 -17.52
C PRO A 169 2.16 -8.90 -16.55
N PRO A 170 2.36 -10.13 -17.05
CA PRO A 170 2.72 -11.26 -16.22
C PRO A 170 3.97 -11.00 -15.38
N GLY A 171 3.94 -11.40 -14.10
CA GLY A 171 5.05 -11.22 -13.16
C GLY A 171 4.96 -9.96 -12.31
N VAL A 172 4.13 -8.98 -12.67
CA VAL A 172 3.78 -7.85 -11.79
C VAL A 172 2.74 -8.32 -10.76
N PRO A 173 2.99 -8.17 -9.45
CA PRO A 173 1.99 -8.55 -8.45
C PRO A 173 0.74 -7.66 -8.56
N VAL A 174 -0.44 -8.29 -8.55
CA VAL A 174 -1.71 -7.59 -8.72
C VAL A 174 -2.74 -8.03 -7.68
N ALA A 175 -3.42 -7.06 -7.05
CA ALA A 175 -4.64 -7.20 -6.27
C ALA A 175 -5.80 -6.50 -6.98
N LEU A 176 -7.04 -6.95 -6.74
CA LEU A 176 -8.21 -6.36 -7.40
C LEU A 176 -8.76 -5.13 -6.67
N GLY A 177 -8.40 -4.97 -5.42
CA GLY A 177 -8.96 -4.03 -4.47
C GLY A 177 -9.55 -4.74 -3.27
N SER A 178 -10.24 -4.02 -2.39
CA SER A 178 -10.75 -4.59 -1.16
C SER A 178 -11.67 -5.78 -1.39
N ALA A 179 -11.32 -6.92 -0.81
CA ALA A 179 -12.12 -8.14 -0.87
C ALA A 179 -13.54 -7.98 -0.29
N GLU A 180 -13.75 -7.01 0.61
CA GLU A 180 -15.07 -6.69 1.17
C GLU A 180 -15.93 -5.88 0.20
N ALA A 181 -15.35 -5.27 -0.81
CA ALA A 181 -16.03 -4.43 -1.79
C ALA A 181 -16.43 -5.19 -3.08
N GLY A 182 -16.56 -6.51 -3.00
CA GLY A 182 -17.09 -7.34 -4.10
C GLY A 182 -16.06 -7.90 -5.07
N ALA A 183 -14.76 -7.64 -4.87
CA ALA A 183 -13.71 -8.26 -5.66
C ALA A 183 -13.62 -9.77 -5.38
N ASP A 184 -13.39 -10.59 -6.42
CA ASP A 184 -13.05 -12.01 -6.25
C ASP A 184 -11.52 -12.20 -6.21
N PRO A 185 -10.93 -12.34 -5.02
CA PRO A 185 -9.48 -12.46 -4.88
C PRO A 185 -8.86 -13.69 -5.56
N ALA A 186 -9.66 -14.63 -6.04
CA ALA A 186 -9.15 -15.81 -6.76
C ALA A 186 -8.35 -15.40 -8.00
N ALA A 187 -8.73 -14.31 -8.66
CA ALA A 187 -8.08 -13.81 -9.87
C ALA A 187 -6.81 -12.97 -9.62
N ALA A 188 -6.52 -12.64 -8.37
CA ALA A 188 -5.37 -11.79 -7.98
C ALA A 188 -4.14 -12.61 -7.57
N THR A 189 -2.94 -12.02 -7.57
CA THR A 189 -1.74 -12.64 -7.01
C THR A 189 -1.68 -12.51 -5.48
N TYR A 190 -2.20 -11.43 -4.93
CA TYR A 190 -2.37 -11.21 -3.50
C TYR A 190 -3.72 -10.56 -3.22
N VAL A 191 -4.10 -10.49 -1.97
CA VAL A 191 -5.40 -10.00 -1.52
C VAL A 191 -5.21 -8.75 -0.69
N THR A 192 -5.84 -7.67 -1.08
CA THR A 192 -6.03 -6.49 -0.25
C THR A 192 -7.43 -6.51 0.36
N TRP A 193 -7.60 -5.94 1.54
CA TRP A 193 -8.89 -5.72 2.12
C TRP A 193 -8.87 -4.52 3.06
N HIS A 194 -9.99 -3.83 3.13
CA HIS A 194 -10.18 -2.71 4.04
C HIS A 194 -11.10 -3.12 5.16
N ALA A 195 -10.70 -2.81 6.37
CA ALA A 195 -11.52 -3.13 7.52
C ALA A 195 -12.82 -2.32 7.49
N PRO A 196 -13.99 -2.96 7.66
CA PRO A 196 -15.24 -2.22 7.77
C PRO A 196 -15.14 -1.18 8.88
N ARG A 197 -15.64 0.02 8.62
CA ARG A 197 -15.74 1.07 9.64
C ARG A 197 -16.60 0.57 10.81
N GLY A 198 -16.10 0.76 12.03
CA GLY A 198 -16.73 0.23 13.25
C GLY A 198 -16.17 -1.10 13.73
N ALA A 199 -15.40 -1.83 12.91
CA ALA A 199 -14.73 -3.05 13.36
C ALA A 199 -13.58 -2.73 14.32
N ASN A 200 -13.42 -3.55 15.36
CA ASN A 200 -12.28 -3.48 16.27
C ASN A 200 -11.10 -4.31 15.73
N TRP A 201 -9.91 -4.10 16.29
CA TRP A 201 -8.71 -4.83 15.90
C TRP A 201 -8.86 -6.36 15.86
N PRO A 202 -9.41 -7.05 16.90
CA PRO A 202 -9.60 -8.49 16.86
C PRO A 202 -10.46 -8.97 15.69
N ALA A 203 -11.57 -8.28 15.40
CA ALA A 203 -12.45 -8.61 14.29
C ALA A 203 -11.76 -8.41 12.94
N GLN A 204 -11.00 -7.33 12.78
CA GLN A 204 -10.21 -7.08 11.58
C GLN A 204 -9.20 -8.20 11.33
N ILE A 205 -8.44 -8.58 12.33
CA ILE A 205 -7.41 -9.62 12.20
C ILE A 205 -8.04 -10.99 11.94
N ALA A 206 -9.13 -11.33 12.62
CA ALA A 206 -9.85 -12.58 12.39
C ALA A 206 -10.37 -12.69 10.96
N ARG A 207 -10.90 -11.60 10.39
CA ARG A 207 -11.35 -11.57 9.00
C ARG A 207 -10.19 -11.76 8.03
N GLY A 208 -9.08 -11.06 8.21
CA GLY A 208 -7.87 -11.25 7.41
C GLY A 208 -7.34 -12.68 7.48
N ALA A 209 -7.28 -13.29 8.66
CA ALA A 209 -6.88 -14.68 8.83
C ALA A 209 -7.79 -15.66 8.06
N ALA A 210 -9.10 -15.41 8.04
CA ALA A 210 -10.05 -16.19 7.26
C ALA A 210 -9.79 -16.08 5.75
N LEU A 211 -9.41 -14.88 5.25
CA LEU A 211 -9.03 -14.70 3.85
C LEU A 211 -7.74 -15.46 3.50
N VAL A 212 -6.71 -15.44 4.38
CA VAL A 212 -5.50 -16.26 4.22
C VAL A 212 -5.85 -17.74 4.13
N ALA A 213 -6.68 -18.22 5.04
CA ALA A 213 -7.10 -19.62 5.07
C ALA A 213 -7.87 -20.02 3.80
N LYS A 214 -8.72 -19.13 3.29
CA LYS A 214 -9.54 -19.39 2.10
C LYS A 214 -8.72 -19.38 0.81
N TYR A 215 -7.93 -18.32 0.59
CA TYR A 215 -7.29 -18.08 -0.71
C TYR A 215 -5.88 -18.62 -0.81
N LYS A 216 -5.22 -18.92 0.31
CA LYS A 216 -3.82 -19.39 0.37
C LYS A 216 -2.84 -18.45 -0.35
N LYS A 217 -3.15 -17.14 -0.34
CA LYS A 217 -2.37 -16.05 -0.91
C LYS A 217 -1.93 -15.08 0.18
N PRO A 218 -0.94 -14.21 -0.06
CA PRO A 218 -0.68 -13.09 0.84
C PRO A 218 -1.94 -12.23 0.99
N VAL A 219 -2.26 -11.85 2.20
CA VAL A 219 -3.40 -10.96 2.53
C VAL A 219 -2.86 -9.74 3.25
N ILE A 220 -3.20 -8.58 2.74
CA ILE A 220 -2.78 -7.29 3.28
C ILE A 220 -4.00 -6.53 3.79
N ASN A 221 -3.97 -6.12 5.05
CA ASN A 221 -4.93 -5.16 5.58
C ASN A 221 -4.41 -3.75 5.27
N ASP A 222 -4.89 -3.16 4.18
CA ASP A 222 -4.36 -1.90 3.66
C ASP A 222 -4.92 -0.67 4.34
N GLU A 223 -6.15 -0.76 4.81
CA GLU A 223 -6.80 0.32 5.57
C GLU A 223 -7.34 -0.21 6.91
N PRO A 224 -6.45 -0.59 7.85
CA PRO A 224 -6.87 -0.94 9.21
C PRO A 224 -7.34 0.30 9.95
N MET A 225 -7.70 0.14 11.21
CA MET A 225 -7.95 1.28 12.10
C MET A 225 -6.76 2.24 12.08
N GLY A 226 -7.02 3.50 11.75
CA GLY A 226 -5.99 4.49 11.56
C GLY A 226 -5.51 5.12 12.87
N ALA A 227 -4.24 5.55 12.91
CA ALA A 227 -3.73 6.41 13.97
C ALA A 227 -4.13 7.87 13.73
N ALA A 228 -4.44 8.61 14.80
CA ALA A 228 -4.74 10.04 14.77
C ALA A 228 -4.49 10.69 16.13
N ASP A 229 -4.48 12.02 16.17
CA ASP A 229 -4.35 12.78 17.43
C ASP A 229 -5.56 12.61 18.36
N ALA A 230 -6.75 12.41 17.77
CA ALA A 230 -7.99 12.16 18.49
C ALA A 230 -8.57 10.80 18.07
N ALA A 231 -8.91 9.98 19.05
CA ALA A 231 -9.58 8.72 18.81
C ALA A 231 -11.03 8.93 18.33
N VAL A 232 -11.44 8.16 17.31
CA VAL A 232 -12.82 8.10 16.83
C VAL A 232 -13.22 6.62 16.84
N PRO A 233 -14.20 6.22 17.65
CA PRO A 233 -14.59 4.82 17.77
C PRO A 233 -14.80 4.15 16.40
N GLY A 234 -14.14 3.01 16.20
CA GLY A 234 -14.21 2.23 14.98
C GLY A 234 -13.52 2.82 13.74
N ARG A 235 -12.88 3.98 13.85
CA ARG A 235 -12.18 4.63 12.71
C ARG A 235 -10.76 5.03 13.02
N ARG A 236 -10.53 5.58 14.20
CA ARG A 236 -9.23 6.14 14.61
C ARG A 236 -8.93 5.74 16.04
N ASP A 237 -7.67 5.46 16.30
CA ASP A 237 -7.15 5.15 17.62
C ASP A 237 -5.88 5.97 17.88
N ASN A 238 -5.55 6.19 19.13
CA ASN A 238 -4.34 6.90 19.55
C ASN A 238 -3.63 6.25 20.73
N ASP A 239 -3.96 4.99 21.02
CA ASP A 239 -3.33 4.22 22.08
C ASP A 239 -2.21 3.31 21.54
N PRO A 240 -0.92 3.64 21.76
CA PRO A 240 0.20 2.84 21.29
C PRO A 240 0.17 1.38 21.75
N ALA A 241 -0.37 1.10 22.96
CA ALA A 241 -0.43 -0.28 23.47
C ALA A 241 -1.39 -1.14 22.62
N ARG A 242 -2.51 -0.56 22.17
CA ARG A 242 -3.44 -1.24 21.25
C ARG A 242 -2.82 -1.48 19.88
N PHE A 243 -2.09 -0.51 19.33
CA PHE A 243 -1.36 -0.70 18.06
C PHE A 243 -0.33 -1.81 18.16
N ARG A 244 0.43 -1.87 19.26
CA ARG A 244 1.40 -2.97 19.48
C ARG A 244 0.71 -4.32 19.57
N ALA A 245 -0.35 -4.43 20.33
CA ALA A 245 -1.11 -5.68 20.48
C ALA A 245 -1.70 -6.14 19.14
N ALA A 246 -2.26 -5.20 18.35
CA ALA A 246 -2.78 -5.46 17.01
C ALA A 246 -1.68 -5.95 16.05
N ALA A 247 -0.51 -5.33 16.06
CA ALA A 247 0.63 -5.74 15.24
C ALA A 247 1.11 -7.16 15.56
N VAL A 248 1.22 -7.51 16.86
CA VAL A 248 1.56 -8.88 17.30
C VAL A 248 0.54 -9.89 16.79
N ALA A 249 -0.75 -9.57 16.89
CA ALA A 249 -1.82 -10.44 16.43
C ALA A 249 -1.85 -10.57 14.89
N THR A 250 -1.64 -9.47 14.16
CA THR A 250 -1.51 -9.43 12.70
C THR A 250 -0.39 -10.35 12.23
N ARG A 251 0.80 -10.24 12.83
CA ARG A 251 1.93 -11.10 12.52
C ARG A 251 1.63 -12.59 12.80
N LYS A 252 1.03 -12.89 13.96
CA LYS A 252 0.63 -14.27 14.30
C LYS A 252 -0.37 -14.86 13.32
N ALA A 253 -1.24 -14.04 12.75
CA ALA A 253 -2.21 -14.43 11.73
C ALA A 253 -1.59 -14.59 10.32
N GLY A 254 -0.31 -14.26 10.14
CA GLY A 254 0.37 -14.33 8.84
C GLY A 254 -0.07 -13.26 7.85
N LEU A 255 -0.56 -12.12 8.35
CA LEU A 255 -1.02 -10.99 7.54
C LEU A 255 0.09 -9.97 7.33
N GLY A 256 0.11 -9.33 6.16
CA GLY A 256 0.70 -8.02 5.99
C GLY A 256 -0.27 -6.93 6.43
N ALA A 257 0.25 -5.79 6.85
CA ALA A 257 -0.58 -4.64 7.16
C ALA A 257 0.13 -3.33 6.82
N THR A 258 -0.68 -2.37 6.37
CA THR A 258 -0.27 -1.01 6.09
C THR A 258 -0.63 -0.14 7.30
N PHE A 259 0.34 0.55 7.87
CA PHE A 259 0.06 1.53 8.92
C PHE A 259 -0.74 2.68 8.32
N HIS A 260 -2.01 2.74 8.69
CA HIS A 260 -2.93 3.77 8.25
C HIS A 260 -2.99 4.87 9.30
N TYR A 261 -2.96 6.13 8.89
CA TYR A 261 -3.01 7.27 9.79
C TYR A 261 -3.54 8.50 9.04
N GLU A 262 -4.03 9.48 9.78
CA GLU A 262 -4.69 10.64 9.18
C GLU A 262 -3.72 11.47 8.32
N GLY A 263 -2.50 11.71 8.81
CA GLY A 263 -1.45 12.39 8.05
C GLY A 263 -1.05 11.65 6.76
N GLY A 264 -1.16 10.31 6.74
CA GLY A 264 -0.82 9.47 5.60
C GLY A 264 -1.72 9.69 4.37
N LEU A 265 -2.98 10.06 4.59
CA LEU A 265 -3.87 10.47 3.49
C LEU A 265 -3.30 11.66 2.70
N HIS A 266 -2.46 12.46 3.32
CA HIS A 266 -1.83 13.65 2.74
C HIS A 266 -0.33 13.49 2.53
N ALA A 267 0.23 12.29 2.70
CA ALA A 267 1.67 11.99 2.69
C ALA A 267 2.47 12.94 3.60
N LYS A 268 1.91 13.24 4.78
CA LYS A 268 2.58 14.03 5.83
C LYS A 268 3.27 13.10 6.83
N ILE A 269 4.42 13.52 7.33
CA ILE A 269 5.08 12.82 8.45
C ILE A 269 4.13 12.80 9.65
N PRO A 270 4.01 11.66 10.36
CA PRO A 270 3.11 11.53 11.50
C PRO A 270 3.34 12.59 12.58
N THR A 271 2.26 13.02 13.23
CA THR A 271 2.31 13.79 14.48
C THR A 271 3.01 12.99 15.58
N ALA A 272 3.31 13.62 16.72
CA ALA A 272 3.93 12.93 17.85
C ALA A 272 3.09 11.73 18.34
N LYS A 273 1.75 11.86 18.37
CA LYS A 273 0.85 10.76 18.77
C LYS A 273 0.77 9.65 17.74
N GLU A 274 0.60 10.00 16.47
CA GLU A 274 0.62 9.03 15.37
C GLU A 274 1.97 8.28 15.31
N LEU A 275 3.08 9.00 15.57
CA LEU A 275 4.43 8.42 15.59
C LEU A 275 4.58 7.42 16.74
N ALA A 276 4.08 7.74 17.93
CA ALA A 276 4.09 6.81 19.06
C ALA A 276 3.30 5.52 18.74
N CYS A 277 2.17 5.63 18.03
CA CYS A 277 1.40 4.49 17.54
C CYS A 277 2.20 3.68 16.48
N LEU A 278 2.87 4.35 15.54
CA LEU A 278 3.71 3.71 14.53
C LEU A 278 4.87 2.94 15.18
N ASP A 279 5.61 3.58 16.09
CA ASP A 279 6.76 2.95 16.73
C ASP A 279 6.33 1.72 17.56
N ALA A 280 5.19 1.80 18.25
CA ALA A 280 4.61 0.66 18.98
C ALA A 280 4.15 -0.46 18.03
N TRP A 281 3.54 -0.11 16.88
CA TRP A 281 3.12 -1.04 15.85
C TRP A 281 4.32 -1.77 15.23
N LEU A 282 5.38 -1.05 14.86
CA LEU A 282 6.61 -1.63 14.33
C LEU A 282 7.28 -2.56 15.35
N ALA A 283 7.33 -2.18 16.63
CA ALA A 283 7.83 -3.05 17.69
C ALA A 283 7.00 -4.34 17.83
N GLY A 284 5.67 -4.26 17.64
CA GLY A 284 4.79 -5.44 17.64
C GLY A 284 5.01 -6.38 16.45
N LEU A 285 5.40 -5.85 15.29
CA LEU A 285 5.77 -6.64 14.11
C LEU A 285 7.16 -7.30 14.24
N GLY A 286 7.94 -6.98 15.28
CA GLY A 286 9.28 -7.51 15.49
C GLY A 286 10.35 -6.77 14.70
N GLY A 287 10.19 -5.50 14.48
CA GLY A 287 11.16 -4.59 13.90
C GLY A 287 12.02 -3.94 14.98
N GLY A 288 12.93 -4.68 15.56
CA GLY A 288 14.04 -4.21 16.39
C GLY A 288 15.33 -4.35 15.62
#